data_ff23e089be2214e97e04c773c77c94b7
#
_entry.id   ff23e089be2214e97e04c773c77c94b7
#
_cell.length_a   1.000
_cell.length_b   1.000
_cell.length_c   1.000
_cell.angle_alpha   90.00
_cell.angle_beta   90.00
_cell.angle_gamma   90.00
#
_symmetry.space_group_name_H-M   'P 1'
#
loop_
_entity.id
_entity.type
_entity.pdbx_description
1 polymer ?
#
loop_
_entity_poly.entity_id
_entity_poly.type
_entity_poly.pdbx_seq_one_letter_code
_entity_poly.pdbx_strand_id
1 'polypeptide(L)'
;MLNKLFLISAVVLVTGLSACAQKQDKKVVMQSQGTEQIIPKKKMNWNPLTPEEERVIVNKGTEYPGTGKYEHTTDKGTYTCKRCNAALYRSESKFDARCGWPAFDDEIKGAVKRIPDADGSRTEIVCANCGAHLGHVFLGEGFTNKDTRHCVNSISMNFVPDKK
;
A
#
# COMPACT_ATOMS: atom_id res chain seq x y z
N MET A 1 71.81 -7.46 -10.50
CA MET A 1 72.53 -6.36 -11.18
C MET A 1 71.76 -5.09 -10.98
N LEU A 2 72.31 -4.34 -10.17
CA LEU A 2 72.73 -2.94 -10.14
C LEU A 2 71.56 -1.96 -9.84
N ASN A 3 71.41 -1.63 -8.63
CA ASN A 3 71.80 -0.39 -7.92
C ASN A 3 71.70 0.89 -8.75
N LYS A 4 70.83 1.81 -8.31
CA LYS A 4 71.33 3.18 -8.01
C LYS A 4 70.34 3.94 -7.08
N LEU A 5 70.82 4.12 -5.92
CA LEU A 5 70.54 5.07 -4.88
C LEU A 5 70.87 6.48 -5.40
N PHE A 6 70.01 7.49 -5.16
CA PHE A 6 70.46 8.89 -5.04
C PHE A 6 69.65 9.59 -3.96
N LEU A 7 70.44 10.10 -3.07
CA LEU A 7 70.12 10.89 -1.85
C LEU A 7 70.08 12.40 -2.18
N ILE A 8 69.43 13.13 -1.25
CA ILE A 8 69.71 14.52 -0.83
C ILE A 8 68.96 15.61 -1.64
N SER A 9 68.13 16.45 -1.07
CA SER A 9 68.52 17.54 -0.17
C SER A 9 67.31 18.21 0.47
N ALA A 10 67.42 18.45 1.75
CA ALA A 10 66.53 19.28 2.56
C ALA A 10 66.79 20.77 2.28
N VAL A 11 65.75 21.56 2.12
CA VAL A 11 65.80 23.00 2.38
C VAL A 11 64.64 23.40 3.28
N VAL A 12 65.02 23.75 4.49
CA VAL A 12 64.17 24.44 5.45
C VAL A 12 64.20 25.91 5.13
N LEU A 13 63.05 26.52 4.95
CA LEU A 13 62.92 27.98 5.09
C LEU A 13 61.69 28.30 5.94
N VAL A 14 62.00 28.78 7.13
CA VAL A 14 61.09 29.45 8.07
C VAL A 14 60.96 30.90 7.65
N THR A 15 59.78 31.46 7.53
CA THR A 15 59.41 32.81 8.04
C THR A 15 57.98 33.17 7.65
N GLY A 16 57.28 33.77 8.57
CA GLY A 16 56.18 34.69 8.29
C GLY A 16 54.85 34.38 9.01
N LEU A 17 54.78 34.71 10.30
CA LEU A 17 53.50 34.96 10.95
C LEU A 17 52.81 36.14 10.27
N SER A 18 51.60 35.92 9.76
CA SER A 18 50.65 37.00 9.53
C SER A 18 49.31 36.60 10.10
N ALA A 19 49.00 37.19 11.26
CA ALA A 19 47.70 37.05 11.90
C ALA A 19 46.67 37.87 11.12
N CYS A 20 45.83 37.20 10.35
CA CYS A 20 44.58 37.78 9.84
C CYS A 20 43.42 37.27 10.69
N ALA A 21 42.91 38.16 11.52
CA ALA A 21 41.67 37.94 12.28
C ALA A 21 40.49 37.82 11.32
N GLN A 22 40.02 36.58 11.08
CA GLN A 22 38.75 36.34 10.40
C GLN A 22 37.62 36.48 11.42
N LYS A 23 36.81 37.52 11.26
CA LYS A 23 35.50 37.64 11.91
C LYS A 23 34.65 36.45 11.53
N GLN A 24 34.35 35.62 12.51
CA GLN A 24 33.30 34.58 12.38
C GLN A 24 31.94 35.26 12.39
N ASP A 25 31.35 35.43 11.22
CA ASP A 25 29.92 35.69 11.08
C ASP A 25 29.18 34.47 11.60
N LYS A 26 28.58 34.58 12.78
CA LYS A 26 27.63 33.62 13.33
C LYS A 26 26.39 33.63 12.44
N LYS A 27 26.33 32.69 11.47
CA LYS A 27 25.14 32.38 10.76
C LYS A 27 24.13 31.75 11.74
N VAL A 28 23.18 32.56 12.19
CA VAL A 28 22.05 32.12 12.99
C VAL A 28 21.25 31.17 12.12
N VAL A 29 21.39 29.86 12.34
CA VAL A 29 20.48 28.85 11.77
C VAL A 29 19.19 28.97 12.56
N MET A 30 18.20 29.66 11.98
CA MET A 30 16.82 29.58 12.45
C MET A 30 16.35 28.17 12.23
N GLN A 31 16.36 27.36 13.28
CA GLN A 31 15.59 26.12 13.34
C GLN A 31 14.10 26.50 13.29
N SER A 32 13.49 26.33 12.13
CA SER A 32 12.04 26.32 12.02
C SER A 32 11.54 25.08 12.78
N GLN A 33 11.11 25.28 14.03
CA GLN A 33 10.29 24.30 14.73
C GLN A 33 8.95 24.24 14.00
N GLY A 34 8.88 23.35 13.00
CA GLY A 34 7.62 22.93 12.42
C GLY A 34 6.81 22.27 13.52
N THR A 35 5.85 22.98 14.06
CA THR A 35 4.80 22.39 14.91
C THR A 35 4.05 21.39 14.04
N GLU A 36 4.42 20.13 14.12
CA GLU A 36 3.66 19.03 13.56
C GLU A 36 2.32 19.01 14.29
N GLN A 37 1.32 19.60 13.63
CA GLN A 37 -0.03 19.56 14.14
C GLN A 37 -0.46 18.11 14.12
N ILE A 38 -0.48 17.48 15.30
CA ILE A 38 -1.06 16.16 15.53
C ILE A 38 -2.56 16.31 15.27
N ILE A 39 -2.98 16.11 14.02
CA ILE A 39 -4.39 15.97 13.67
C ILE A 39 -4.88 14.75 14.45
N PRO A 40 -5.85 14.89 15.37
CA PRO A 40 -6.34 13.75 16.12
C PRO A 40 -6.89 12.72 15.13
N LYS A 41 -6.25 11.53 15.04
CA LYS A 41 -6.78 10.42 14.27
C LYS A 41 -8.18 10.15 14.81
N LYS A 42 -9.21 10.52 14.04
CA LYS A 42 -10.60 10.20 14.34
C LYS A 42 -10.66 8.73 14.71
N LYS A 43 -11.04 8.41 15.95
CA LYS A 43 -11.18 7.03 16.42
C LYS A 43 -12.23 6.36 15.55
N MET A 44 -11.79 5.67 14.50
CA MET A 44 -12.67 4.98 13.59
C MET A 44 -13.08 3.68 14.27
N ASN A 45 -14.35 3.56 14.64
CA ASN A 45 -14.93 2.33 15.15
C ASN A 45 -15.02 1.33 13.98
N TRP A 46 -13.96 0.55 13.82
CA TRP A 46 -13.98 -0.56 12.88
C TRP A 46 -14.58 -1.79 13.54
N ASN A 47 -15.17 -2.66 12.75
CA ASN A 47 -15.68 -3.92 13.24
C ASN A 47 -14.55 -4.75 13.85
N PRO A 48 -14.77 -5.46 14.95
CA PRO A 48 -13.83 -6.44 15.45
C PRO A 48 -13.63 -7.55 14.42
N LEU A 49 -12.40 -8.02 14.27
CA LEU A 49 -12.02 -9.09 13.36
C LEU A 49 -11.60 -10.31 14.18
N THR A 50 -11.89 -11.49 13.67
CA THR A 50 -11.29 -12.74 14.18
C THR A 50 -9.82 -12.83 13.78
N PRO A 51 -9.00 -13.70 14.41
CA PRO A 51 -7.60 -13.88 14.00
C PRO A 51 -7.42 -14.23 12.52
N GLU A 52 -8.34 -15.03 11.96
CA GLU A 52 -8.29 -15.40 10.54
C GLU A 52 -8.65 -14.21 9.63
N GLU A 53 -9.63 -13.42 10.00
CA GLU A 53 -9.98 -12.17 9.30
C GLU A 53 -8.81 -11.17 9.37
N GLU A 54 -8.14 -11.04 10.52
CA GLU A 54 -6.95 -10.18 10.64
C GLU A 54 -5.81 -10.65 9.75
N ARG A 55 -5.58 -11.96 9.67
CA ARG A 55 -4.54 -12.55 8.82
C ARG A 55 -4.72 -12.11 7.36
N VAL A 56 -5.95 -12.07 6.87
CA VAL A 56 -6.23 -11.68 5.47
C VAL A 56 -6.38 -10.17 5.35
N ILE A 57 -7.23 -9.54 6.17
CA ILE A 57 -7.67 -8.16 5.98
C ILE A 57 -6.61 -7.13 6.39
N VAL A 58 -5.86 -7.43 7.47
CA VAL A 58 -4.86 -6.52 8.04
C VAL A 58 -3.45 -6.90 7.58
N ASN A 59 -3.14 -8.20 7.63
CA ASN A 59 -1.81 -8.72 7.33
C ASN A 59 -1.63 -9.16 5.87
N LYS A 60 -2.60 -8.79 5.00
CA LYS A 60 -2.55 -9.01 3.54
C LYS A 60 -2.37 -10.48 3.14
N GLY A 61 -2.94 -11.39 3.91
CA GLY A 61 -2.98 -12.80 3.58
C GLY A 61 -3.98 -13.10 2.46
N THR A 62 -3.98 -14.34 2.00
CA THR A 62 -4.94 -14.83 1.00
C THR A 62 -5.77 -15.96 1.59
N GLU A 63 -7.07 -15.95 1.35
CA GLU A 63 -7.99 -17.04 1.63
C GLU A 63 -7.69 -18.22 0.70
N TYR A 64 -7.86 -19.46 1.13
CA TYR A 64 -7.66 -20.61 0.25
C TYR A 64 -8.67 -20.61 -0.92
N PRO A 65 -8.25 -20.98 -2.14
CA PRO A 65 -9.13 -21.02 -3.29
C PRO A 65 -10.27 -22.02 -3.07
N GLY A 66 -11.47 -21.69 -3.51
CA GLY A 66 -12.65 -22.54 -3.42
C GLY A 66 -13.29 -22.63 -2.02
N THR A 67 -12.75 -21.93 -1.02
CA THR A 67 -13.31 -21.98 0.35
C THR A 67 -14.14 -20.76 0.70
N GLY A 68 -14.13 -19.75 -0.15
CA GLY A 68 -14.77 -18.47 0.12
C GLY A 68 -16.28 -18.51 0.06
N LYS A 69 -16.95 -18.03 1.10
CA LYS A 69 -18.43 -18.02 1.23
C LYS A 69 -19.14 -17.43 0.00
N TYR A 70 -18.53 -16.44 -0.66
CA TYR A 70 -19.19 -15.66 -1.70
C TYR A 70 -18.74 -16.02 -3.12
N GLU A 71 -17.93 -17.06 -3.30
CA GLU A 71 -17.47 -17.49 -4.62
C GLU A 71 -18.65 -17.80 -5.56
N HIS A 72 -19.59 -18.63 -5.09
CA HIS A 72 -20.72 -19.10 -5.88
C HIS A 72 -22.04 -18.36 -5.61
N THR A 73 -22.01 -17.28 -4.80
CA THR A 73 -23.23 -16.49 -4.50
C THR A 73 -23.72 -15.75 -5.75
N THR A 74 -25.00 -15.91 -6.07
CA THR A 74 -25.68 -15.25 -7.20
C THR A 74 -26.80 -14.30 -6.76
N ASP A 75 -27.04 -14.17 -5.47
CA ASP A 75 -28.06 -13.31 -4.90
C ASP A 75 -27.80 -11.83 -5.26
N LYS A 76 -28.90 -11.06 -5.42
CA LYS A 76 -28.83 -9.63 -5.66
C LYS A 76 -28.57 -8.86 -4.35
N GLY A 77 -27.58 -7.97 -4.38
CA GLY A 77 -27.22 -7.21 -3.21
C GLY A 77 -25.90 -6.45 -3.36
N THR A 78 -25.42 -5.98 -2.22
CA THR A 78 -24.19 -5.21 -2.10
C THR A 78 -23.17 -5.95 -1.25
N TYR A 79 -21.94 -6.06 -1.75
CA TYR A 79 -20.80 -6.52 -0.97
C TYR A 79 -20.16 -5.33 -0.27
N THR A 80 -20.04 -5.41 1.06
CA THR A 80 -19.49 -4.35 1.91
C THR A 80 -18.20 -4.79 2.56
N CYS A 81 -17.34 -3.84 2.90
CA CYS A 81 -16.08 -4.11 3.59
C CYS A 81 -16.34 -4.73 4.97
N LYS A 82 -15.71 -5.85 5.27
CA LYS A 82 -15.80 -6.54 6.56
C LYS A 82 -15.39 -5.65 7.73
N ARG A 83 -14.34 -4.84 7.54
CA ARG A 83 -13.75 -4.00 8.59
C ARG A 83 -14.54 -2.74 8.87
N CYS A 84 -15.15 -2.08 7.87
CA CYS A 84 -15.74 -0.75 8.03
C CYS A 84 -17.15 -0.58 7.45
N ASN A 85 -17.75 -1.63 6.90
CA ASN A 85 -19.08 -1.66 6.28
C ASN A 85 -19.26 -0.72 5.06
N ALA A 86 -18.19 -0.12 4.52
CA ALA A 86 -18.29 0.65 3.28
C ALA A 86 -18.72 -0.26 2.13
N ALA A 87 -19.65 0.20 1.29
CA ALA A 87 -20.08 -0.52 0.10
C ALA A 87 -18.92 -0.60 -0.90
N LEU A 88 -18.64 -1.79 -1.45
CA LEU A 88 -17.51 -2.05 -2.33
C LEU A 88 -17.94 -2.45 -3.74
N TYR A 89 -18.82 -3.46 -3.83
CA TYR A 89 -19.25 -4.04 -5.09
C TYR A 89 -20.76 -4.28 -5.11
N ARG A 90 -21.31 -4.25 -6.29
CA ARG A 90 -22.69 -4.69 -6.54
C ARG A 90 -22.68 -6.09 -7.13
N SER A 91 -23.73 -6.86 -6.84
CA SER A 91 -23.91 -8.20 -7.43
C SER A 91 -23.93 -8.22 -8.94
N GLU A 92 -24.34 -7.12 -9.57
CA GLU A 92 -24.42 -7.00 -11.03
C GLU A 92 -23.04 -6.98 -11.70
N SER A 93 -21.99 -6.61 -10.96
CA SER A 93 -20.60 -6.66 -11.45
C SER A 93 -19.91 -7.99 -11.15
N LYS A 94 -20.57 -8.92 -10.44
CA LYS A 94 -20.00 -10.22 -10.12
C LYS A 94 -20.13 -11.18 -11.30
N PHE A 95 -19.04 -11.91 -11.57
CA PHE A 95 -19.03 -12.97 -12.61
C PHE A 95 -18.22 -14.18 -12.15
N ASP A 96 -18.37 -15.30 -12.85
CA ASP A 96 -17.61 -16.54 -12.59
C ASP A 96 -16.30 -16.54 -13.39
N ALA A 97 -15.18 -16.28 -12.74
CA ALA A 97 -13.83 -16.34 -13.31
C ALA A 97 -13.17 -17.73 -13.14
N ARG A 98 -13.80 -18.66 -12.44
CA ARG A 98 -13.26 -20.01 -12.12
C ARG A 98 -11.87 -19.96 -11.48
N CYS A 99 -11.60 -18.91 -10.70
CA CYS A 99 -10.29 -18.69 -10.10
C CYS A 99 -10.21 -19.11 -8.62
N GLY A 100 -11.32 -19.54 -8.03
CA GLY A 100 -11.41 -19.94 -6.63
C GLY A 100 -11.75 -18.80 -5.65
N TRP A 101 -12.02 -17.60 -6.15
CA TRP A 101 -12.45 -16.44 -5.38
C TRP A 101 -13.55 -15.67 -6.09
N PRO A 102 -14.39 -14.91 -5.36
CA PRO A 102 -15.31 -13.96 -5.94
C PRO A 102 -14.62 -12.99 -6.89
N ALA A 103 -15.16 -12.86 -8.11
CA ALA A 103 -14.64 -11.98 -9.14
C ALA A 103 -15.66 -10.90 -9.51
N PHE A 104 -15.19 -9.67 -9.66
CA PHE A 104 -16.01 -8.52 -10.05
C PHE A 104 -15.32 -7.77 -11.19
N ASP A 105 -16.10 -7.29 -12.16
CA ASP A 105 -15.57 -6.51 -13.28
C ASP A 105 -15.64 -5.00 -13.07
N ASP A 106 -16.25 -4.56 -11.97
CA ASP A 106 -16.34 -3.16 -11.58
C ASP A 106 -16.54 -3.02 -10.08
N GLU A 107 -16.07 -1.91 -9.52
CA GLU A 107 -16.34 -1.50 -8.16
C GLU A 107 -17.37 -0.38 -8.08
N ILE A 108 -17.98 -0.17 -6.92
CA ILE A 108 -18.72 1.07 -6.64
C ILE A 108 -17.72 2.23 -6.72
N LYS A 109 -18.02 3.24 -7.52
CA LYS A 109 -17.10 4.34 -7.85
C LYS A 109 -16.42 4.93 -6.61
N GLY A 110 -15.10 4.83 -6.57
CA GLY A 110 -14.27 5.34 -5.49
C GLY A 110 -14.24 4.49 -4.21
N ALA A 111 -14.84 3.28 -4.23
CA ALA A 111 -14.86 2.39 -3.07
C ALA A 111 -13.56 1.61 -2.88
N VAL A 112 -12.76 1.46 -3.92
CA VAL A 112 -11.53 0.66 -3.94
C VAL A 112 -10.35 1.50 -4.38
N LYS A 113 -9.19 1.31 -3.75
CA LYS A 113 -7.91 1.86 -4.19
C LYS A 113 -7.03 0.74 -4.73
N ARG A 114 -6.27 1.03 -5.78
CA ARG A 114 -5.30 0.14 -6.41
C ARG A 114 -3.90 0.56 -6.00
N ILE A 115 -3.10 -0.37 -5.51
CA ILE A 115 -1.74 -0.13 -5.00
C ILE A 115 -0.83 -1.18 -5.64
N PRO A 116 0.18 -0.80 -6.43
CA PRO A 116 1.16 -1.77 -6.93
C PRO A 116 1.83 -2.51 -5.76
N ASP A 117 2.01 -3.83 -5.88
CA ASP A 117 2.80 -4.60 -4.94
C ASP A 117 4.26 -4.12 -4.98
N ALA A 118 5.00 -4.30 -3.89
CA ALA A 118 6.38 -3.81 -3.76
C ALA A 118 7.34 -4.38 -4.83
N ASP A 119 7.04 -5.58 -5.32
CA ASP A 119 7.80 -6.25 -6.38
C ASP A 119 7.27 -5.92 -7.79
N GLY A 120 6.19 -5.15 -7.89
CA GLY A 120 5.56 -4.76 -9.16
C GLY A 120 4.86 -5.88 -9.91
N SER A 121 4.76 -7.10 -9.34
CA SER A 121 4.19 -8.26 -10.03
C SER A 121 2.66 -8.20 -10.15
N ARG A 122 1.99 -7.55 -9.21
CA ARG A 122 0.52 -7.46 -9.13
C ARG A 122 0.09 -6.08 -8.66
N THR A 123 -1.20 -5.83 -8.71
CA THR A 123 -1.84 -4.64 -8.13
C THR A 123 -2.81 -5.06 -7.04
N GLU A 124 -2.46 -4.75 -5.80
CA GLU A 124 -3.33 -4.92 -4.63
C GLU A 124 -4.55 -4.02 -4.74
N ILE A 125 -5.70 -4.51 -4.30
CA ILE A 125 -6.91 -3.72 -4.10
C ILE A 125 -7.25 -3.64 -2.61
N VAL A 126 -7.53 -2.42 -2.14
CA VAL A 126 -7.87 -2.15 -0.74
C VAL A 126 -9.13 -1.31 -0.64
N CYS A 127 -9.86 -1.44 0.46
CA CYS A 127 -11.00 -0.57 0.75
C CYS A 127 -10.53 0.89 0.85
N ALA A 128 -11.13 1.79 0.06
CA ALA A 128 -10.76 3.20 0.03
C ALA A 128 -10.99 3.92 1.37
N ASN A 129 -11.96 3.43 2.17
CA ASN A 129 -12.33 4.04 3.45
C ASN A 129 -11.38 3.66 4.60
N CYS A 130 -10.98 2.38 4.72
CA CYS A 130 -10.23 1.91 5.89
C CYS A 130 -8.89 1.24 5.57
N GLY A 131 -8.54 1.08 4.28
CA GLY A 131 -7.31 0.43 3.86
C GLY A 131 -7.29 -1.09 4.05
N ALA A 132 -8.42 -1.74 4.35
CA ALA A 132 -8.52 -3.19 4.48
C ALA A 132 -8.13 -3.86 3.17
N HIS A 133 -7.26 -4.87 3.22
CA HIS A 133 -6.89 -5.68 2.08
C HIS A 133 -8.11 -6.43 1.54
N LEU A 134 -8.35 -6.36 0.25
CA LEU A 134 -9.46 -7.04 -0.42
C LEU A 134 -8.96 -8.21 -1.29
N GLY A 135 -7.85 -8.03 -1.97
CA GLY A 135 -7.29 -8.96 -2.94
C GLY A 135 -6.45 -8.25 -3.98
N HIS A 136 -6.56 -8.65 -5.25
CA HIS A 136 -5.80 -8.07 -6.36
C HIS A 136 -6.69 -7.82 -7.58
N VAL A 137 -6.29 -6.88 -8.43
CA VAL A 137 -6.93 -6.61 -9.70
C VAL A 137 -6.03 -7.07 -10.85
N PHE A 138 -6.66 -7.68 -11.85
CA PHE A 138 -6.05 -8.16 -13.08
C PHE A 138 -6.72 -7.48 -14.28
N LEU A 139 -5.95 -7.13 -15.28
CA LEU A 139 -6.41 -6.46 -16.50
C LEU A 139 -5.96 -7.27 -17.71
N GLY A 140 -6.69 -7.17 -18.81
CA GLY A 140 -6.29 -7.78 -20.07
C GLY A 140 -6.60 -9.28 -20.18
N GLU A 141 -7.46 -9.82 -19.30
CA GLU A 141 -7.80 -11.26 -19.31
C GLU A 141 -9.03 -11.60 -20.19
N GLY A 142 -9.78 -10.60 -20.65
CA GLY A 142 -10.87 -10.78 -21.60
C GLY A 142 -12.13 -11.48 -21.06
N PHE A 143 -12.34 -11.56 -19.75
CA PHE A 143 -13.52 -12.21 -19.17
C PHE A 143 -14.81 -11.46 -19.44
N THR A 144 -14.76 -10.11 -19.42
CA THR A 144 -15.91 -9.23 -19.65
C THR A 144 -15.50 -8.08 -20.56
N ASN A 145 -16.47 -7.30 -21.06
CA ASN A 145 -16.20 -6.11 -21.87
C ASN A 145 -15.43 -5.00 -21.12
N LYS A 146 -15.36 -5.06 -19.78
CA LYS A 146 -14.59 -4.12 -18.97
C LYS A 146 -13.13 -4.52 -18.82
N ASP A 147 -12.78 -5.72 -19.27
CA ASP A 147 -11.43 -6.28 -19.27
C ASP A 147 -10.70 -6.10 -17.92
N THR A 148 -11.47 -6.18 -16.85
CA THR A 148 -11.05 -5.99 -15.47
C THR A 148 -11.57 -7.13 -14.61
N ARG A 149 -10.71 -7.69 -13.78
CA ARG A 149 -11.10 -8.69 -12.77
C ARG A 149 -10.54 -8.31 -11.41
N HIS A 150 -11.42 -7.85 -10.53
CA HIS A 150 -11.14 -7.75 -9.10
C HIS A 150 -11.31 -9.15 -8.49
N CYS A 151 -10.21 -9.80 -8.11
CA CYS A 151 -10.20 -11.08 -7.41
C CYS A 151 -10.17 -10.79 -5.91
N VAL A 152 -11.28 -11.08 -5.21
CA VAL A 152 -11.52 -10.59 -3.86
C VAL A 152 -11.63 -11.73 -2.86
N ASN A 153 -10.94 -11.66 -1.72
CA ASN A 153 -11.13 -12.61 -0.63
C ASN A 153 -12.54 -12.48 -0.05
N SER A 154 -13.30 -13.57 0.00
CA SER A 154 -14.65 -13.59 0.58
C SER A 154 -14.67 -13.08 2.02
N ILE A 155 -13.66 -13.47 2.80
CA ILE A 155 -13.51 -13.10 4.21
C ILE A 155 -13.33 -11.59 4.41
N SER A 156 -12.91 -10.86 3.38
CA SER A 156 -12.76 -9.39 3.40
C SER A 156 -14.07 -8.64 3.22
N MET A 157 -15.17 -9.36 2.97
CA MET A 157 -16.48 -8.78 2.66
C MET A 157 -17.60 -9.32 3.56
N ASN A 158 -18.67 -8.54 3.67
CA ASN A 158 -20.00 -8.98 4.04
C ASN A 158 -20.94 -8.81 2.84
N PHE A 159 -22.03 -9.58 2.80
CA PHE A 159 -23.07 -9.44 1.79
C PHE A 159 -24.34 -8.91 2.43
N VAL A 160 -24.92 -7.89 1.83
CA VAL A 160 -26.20 -7.28 2.22
C VAL A 160 -27.16 -7.46 1.05
N PRO A 161 -28.19 -8.33 1.19
CA PRO A 161 -29.18 -8.54 0.15
C PRO A 161 -29.99 -7.27 -0.11
N ASP A 162 -30.40 -7.08 -1.37
CA ASP A 162 -31.36 -6.03 -1.69
C ASP A 162 -32.69 -6.31 -1.03
N LYS A 163 -33.40 -5.26 -0.60
CA LYS A 163 -34.75 -5.42 -0.07
C LYS A 163 -35.68 -5.88 -1.20
N LYS A 164 -36.49 -6.86 -0.89
CA LYS A 164 -37.59 -7.29 -1.75
C LYS A 164 -38.65 -6.21 -1.84
#